data_d81e200a1ed5aa0a0a3fc13e91b77e27
#
_entry.id   d81e200a1ed5aa0a0a3fc13e91b77e27
#
_cell.length_a   1.000
_cell.length_b   1.000
_cell.length_c   1.000
_cell.angle_alpha   90.00
_cell.angle_beta   90.00
_cell.angle_gamma   90.00
#
_symmetry.space_group_name_H-M   'P 1'
#
loop_
_entity.id
_entity.type
_entity.pdbx_description
1 polymer ?
#
loop_
_entity_poly.entity_id
_entity_poly.type
_entity_poly.pdbx_seq_one_letter_code
_entity_poly.pdbx_strand_id
1 'polypeptide(L)'
;ISGLHISFFGNGLYRGLRKTGFSILQAGVVGSLLLGSYVVMTGMSVSALRAFTMFLIRMGAELTGREYDGLTALGIAEIGLLLANPLRLFTAGFQLSFAAVLGIYLIGLGNKKGRFSDSVRMSVRLWLFLLPVTLWHYYETCLYAPAWNLLVIPMASVLLFCGSAGMAVMLIPCGAGDIMQSALWKITEWILLFYEKGSGLLLELPGARWIPGRPRLWQIACYYGVLLFYLWRKRKEKKLKEKYITEIL
;
A
#
# COMPACT_ATOMS: atom_id res chain seq x y z
N ILE A 1 4.09 8.57 -6.28
CA ILE A 1 2.90 8.44 -5.39
C ILE A 1 2.62 6.97 -5.21
N SER A 2 2.35 6.53 -3.99
CA SER A 2 2.11 5.11 -3.69
C SER A 2 0.63 4.75 -3.86
N GLY A 3 0.37 3.48 -4.20
CA GLY A 3 -0.99 2.94 -4.25
C GLY A 3 -1.74 3.02 -2.91
N LEU A 4 -1.01 3.15 -1.79
CA LEU A 4 -1.59 3.36 -0.46
C LEU A 4 -2.35 4.68 -0.38
N HIS A 5 -1.79 5.76 -0.91
CA HIS A 5 -2.42 7.08 -0.94
C HIS A 5 -3.75 7.04 -1.68
N ILE A 6 -3.75 6.41 -2.86
CA ILE A 6 -4.95 6.29 -3.69
C ILE A 6 -6.00 5.39 -3.02
N SER A 7 -5.59 4.28 -2.43
CA SER A 7 -6.49 3.41 -1.68
C SER A 7 -7.08 4.11 -0.46
N PHE A 8 -6.30 4.94 0.23
CA PHE A 8 -6.76 5.69 1.39
C PHE A 8 -7.80 6.76 0.97
N PHE A 9 -7.48 7.57 -0.03
CA PHE A 9 -8.41 8.56 -0.56
C PHE A 9 -9.66 7.92 -1.14
N GLY A 10 -9.53 6.92 -2.02
CA GLY A 10 -10.66 6.28 -2.66
C GLY A 10 -11.61 5.63 -1.67
N ASN A 11 -11.08 4.80 -0.76
CA ASN A 11 -11.91 4.14 0.25
C ASN A 11 -12.42 5.12 1.32
N GLY A 12 -11.62 6.12 1.72
CA GLY A 12 -12.01 7.14 2.70
C GLY A 12 -13.15 8.00 2.17
N LEU A 13 -12.99 8.53 0.97
CA LEU A 13 -14.00 9.32 0.27
C LEU A 13 -15.29 8.53 0.05
N TYR A 14 -15.17 7.32 -0.51
CA TYR A 14 -16.32 6.45 -0.74
C TYR A 14 -17.10 6.17 0.55
N ARG A 15 -16.41 5.78 1.63
CA ARG A 15 -17.05 5.55 2.93
C ARG A 15 -17.65 6.81 3.53
N GLY A 16 -17.00 7.96 3.34
CA GLY A 16 -17.54 9.26 3.75
C GLY A 16 -18.87 9.58 3.06
N LEU A 17 -18.90 9.49 1.71
CA LEU A 17 -20.12 9.69 0.92
C LEU A 17 -21.24 8.71 1.30
N ARG A 18 -20.90 7.45 1.54
CA ARG A 18 -21.89 6.45 2.01
C ARG A 18 -22.48 6.80 3.37
N LYS A 19 -21.69 7.35 4.29
CA LYS A 19 -22.17 7.80 5.62
C LYS A 19 -23.08 9.02 5.54
N THR A 20 -22.93 9.87 4.52
CA THR A 20 -23.80 11.04 4.29
C THR A 20 -25.08 10.70 3.52
N GLY A 21 -25.36 9.40 3.27
CA GLY A 21 -26.62 8.95 2.67
C GLY A 21 -26.60 8.76 1.15
N PHE A 22 -25.45 8.95 0.49
CA PHE A 22 -25.32 8.66 -0.95
C PHE A 22 -25.54 7.17 -1.23
N SER A 23 -26.20 6.87 -2.36
CA SER A 23 -26.33 5.49 -2.84
C SER A 23 -24.97 4.90 -3.24
N ILE A 24 -24.88 3.55 -3.35
CA ILE A 24 -23.65 2.86 -3.78
C ILE A 24 -23.17 3.41 -5.13
N LEU A 25 -24.10 3.58 -6.06
CA LEU A 25 -23.81 4.08 -7.40
C LEU A 25 -23.29 5.53 -7.37
N GLN A 26 -23.97 6.42 -6.65
CA GLN A 26 -23.59 7.83 -6.56
C GLN A 26 -22.22 8.00 -5.90
N ALA A 27 -21.99 7.35 -4.76
CA ALA A 27 -20.71 7.37 -4.07
C ALA A 27 -19.58 6.75 -4.91
N GLY A 28 -19.88 5.67 -5.66
CA GLY A 28 -18.96 5.03 -6.59
C GLY A 28 -18.57 5.93 -7.75
N VAL A 29 -19.54 6.58 -8.39
CA VAL A 29 -19.29 7.49 -9.53
C VAL A 29 -18.47 8.70 -9.08
N VAL A 30 -18.91 9.40 -8.01
CA VAL A 30 -18.19 10.57 -7.48
C VAL A 30 -16.78 10.18 -7.05
N GLY A 31 -16.64 9.06 -6.31
CA GLY A 31 -15.33 8.55 -5.89
C GLY A 31 -14.42 8.22 -7.08
N SER A 32 -14.96 7.59 -8.13
CA SER A 32 -14.21 7.24 -9.35
C SER A 32 -13.76 8.48 -10.13
N LEU A 33 -14.60 9.49 -10.26
CA LEU A 33 -14.26 10.74 -10.95
C LEU A 33 -13.15 11.50 -10.21
N LEU A 34 -13.30 11.69 -8.89
CA LEU A 34 -12.29 12.37 -8.08
C LEU A 34 -10.98 11.61 -8.00
N LEU A 35 -11.04 10.27 -7.88
CA LEU A 35 -9.83 9.46 -7.86
C LEU A 35 -9.16 9.41 -9.23
N GLY A 36 -9.95 9.34 -10.32
CA GLY A 36 -9.45 9.38 -11.69
C GLY A 36 -8.75 10.69 -12.01
N SER A 37 -9.35 11.84 -11.64
CA SER A 37 -8.72 13.15 -11.81
C SER A 37 -7.40 13.24 -11.03
N TYR A 38 -7.37 12.73 -9.80
CA TYR A 38 -6.14 12.67 -8.99
C TYR A 38 -5.05 11.82 -9.66
N VAL A 39 -5.40 10.65 -10.23
CA VAL A 39 -4.46 9.79 -10.95
C VAL A 39 -3.89 10.50 -12.18
N VAL A 40 -4.71 11.25 -12.92
CA VAL A 40 -4.24 12.06 -14.06
C VAL A 40 -3.29 13.16 -13.60
N MET A 41 -3.65 13.92 -12.56
CA MET A 41 -2.83 14.99 -11.99
C MET A 41 -1.47 14.47 -11.48
N THR A 42 -1.41 13.21 -11.02
CA THR A 42 -0.17 12.58 -10.52
C THR A 42 0.68 11.92 -11.62
N GLY A 43 0.37 12.18 -12.89
CA GLY A 43 1.14 11.70 -14.03
C GLY A 43 0.92 10.23 -14.35
N MET A 44 -0.25 9.65 -14.01
CA MET A 44 -0.64 8.26 -14.35
C MET A 44 0.41 7.21 -13.99
N SER A 45 1.05 7.36 -12.81
CA SER A 45 2.05 6.38 -12.36
C SER A 45 1.45 4.97 -12.30
N VAL A 46 2.28 3.94 -12.54
CA VAL A 46 1.83 2.53 -12.57
C VAL A 46 1.14 2.12 -11.28
N SER A 47 1.67 2.53 -10.12
CA SER A 47 1.06 2.24 -8.82
C SER A 47 -0.26 2.96 -8.61
N ALA A 48 -0.42 4.16 -9.19
CA ALA A 48 -1.66 4.93 -9.17
C ALA A 48 -2.74 4.26 -10.03
N LEU A 49 -2.40 3.93 -11.28
CA LEU A 49 -3.30 3.23 -12.20
C LEU A 49 -3.75 1.88 -11.65
N ARG A 50 -2.83 1.08 -11.08
CA ARG A 50 -3.19 -0.19 -10.43
C ARG A 50 -4.22 0.01 -9.32
N ALA A 51 -3.95 0.93 -8.40
CA ALA A 51 -4.83 1.18 -7.27
C ALA A 51 -6.21 1.70 -7.72
N PHE A 52 -6.24 2.53 -8.74
CA PHE A 52 -7.47 3.03 -9.35
C PHE A 52 -8.27 1.91 -10.02
N THR A 53 -7.62 1.06 -10.83
CA THR A 53 -8.27 -0.08 -11.47
C THR A 53 -8.85 -1.04 -10.42
N MET A 54 -8.10 -1.36 -9.37
CA MET A 54 -8.60 -2.19 -8.27
C MET A 54 -9.77 -1.55 -7.54
N PHE A 55 -9.79 -0.22 -7.38
CA PHE A 55 -10.91 0.51 -6.83
C PHE A 55 -12.16 0.41 -7.73
N LEU A 56 -12.02 0.57 -9.05
CA LEU A 56 -13.13 0.42 -10.00
C LEU A 56 -13.73 -0.99 -9.98
N ILE A 57 -12.87 -2.02 -9.97
CA ILE A 57 -13.31 -3.43 -9.87
C ILE A 57 -14.07 -3.67 -8.57
N ARG A 58 -13.60 -3.10 -7.46
CA ARG A 58 -14.28 -3.18 -6.18
C ARG A 58 -15.67 -2.54 -6.23
N MET A 59 -15.78 -1.33 -6.81
CA MET A 59 -17.08 -0.67 -6.98
C MET A 59 -18.01 -1.49 -7.88
N GLY A 60 -17.50 -2.05 -8.97
CA GLY A 60 -18.27 -2.96 -9.83
C GLY A 60 -18.76 -4.21 -9.08
N ALA A 61 -17.94 -4.81 -8.23
CA ALA A 61 -18.34 -5.94 -7.40
C ALA A 61 -19.45 -5.56 -6.40
N GLU A 62 -19.32 -4.42 -5.71
CA GLU A 62 -20.34 -3.93 -4.79
C GLU A 62 -21.67 -3.60 -5.50
N LEU A 63 -21.64 -3.03 -6.71
CA LEU A 63 -22.83 -2.73 -7.51
C LEU A 63 -23.53 -3.98 -8.01
N THR A 64 -22.79 -5.03 -8.34
CA THR A 64 -23.34 -6.31 -8.83
C THR A 64 -23.66 -7.29 -7.73
N GLY A 65 -23.43 -6.92 -6.45
CA GLY A 65 -23.65 -7.81 -5.30
C GLY A 65 -22.67 -9.00 -5.23
N ARG A 66 -21.53 -8.92 -5.94
CA ARG A 66 -20.50 -9.97 -5.94
C ARG A 66 -19.44 -9.70 -4.89
N GLU A 67 -18.82 -10.78 -4.41
CA GLU A 67 -17.68 -10.66 -3.52
C GLU A 67 -16.45 -10.15 -4.25
N TYR A 68 -15.79 -9.15 -3.66
CA TYR A 68 -14.54 -8.60 -4.18
C TYR A 68 -13.36 -9.51 -3.81
N ASP A 69 -12.73 -10.12 -4.82
CA ASP A 69 -11.45 -10.81 -4.64
C ASP A 69 -10.28 -9.93 -5.10
N GLY A 70 -9.43 -9.60 -4.13
CA GLY A 70 -8.32 -8.70 -4.38
C GLY A 70 -7.20 -9.28 -5.23
N LEU A 71 -7.01 -10.62 -5.26
CA LEU A 71 -6.02 -11.24 -6.16
C LEU A 71 -6.50 -11.22 -7.60
N THR A 72 -7.77 -11.53 -7.82
CA THR A 72 -8.40 -11.42 -9.16
C THR A 72 -8.36 -9.98 -9.65
N ALA A 73 -8.68 -9.01 -8.79
CA ALA A 73 -8.60 -7.58 -9.14
C ALA A 73 -7.16 -7.14 -9.47
N LEU A 74 -6.16 -7.66 -8.75
CA LEU A 74 -4.75 -7.41 -9.04
C LEU A 74 -4.36 -7.97 -10.41
N GLY A 75 -4.75 -9.22 -10.72
CA GLY A 75 -4.48 -9.85 -12.02
C GLY A 75 -5.12 -9.11 -13.18
N ILE A 76 -6.37 -8.66 -13.04
CA ILE A 76 -7.06 -7.85 -14.06
C ILE A 76 -6.33 -6.51 -14.28
N ALA A 77 -5.90 -5.85 -13.18
CA ALA A 77 -5.15 -4.60 -13.27
C ALA A 77 -3.78 -4.81 -13.96
N GLU A 78 -3.10 -5.93 -13.68
CA GLU A 78 -1.83 -6.31 -14.31
C GLU A 78 -1.99 -6.49 -15.82
N ILE A 79 -2.96 -7.32 -16.23
CA ILE A 79 -3.27 -7.58 -17.65
C ILE A 79 -3.60 -6.26 -18.36
N GLY A 80 -4.48 -5.44 -17.81
CA GLY A 80 -4.88 -4.16 -18.41
C GLY A 80 -3.71 -3.20 -18.59
N LEU A 81 -2.83 -3.10 -17.61
CA LEU A 81 -1.65 -2.23 -17.68
C LEU A 81 -0.59 -2.73 -18.67
N LEU A 82 -0.43 -4.06 -18.81
CA LEU A 82 0.51 -4.66 -19.76
C LEU A 82 -0.02 -4.64 -21.18
N LEU A 83 -1.33 -4.78 -21.40
CA LEU A 83 -1.95 -4.59 -22.71
C LEU A 83 -1.79 -3.16 -23.22
N ALA A 84 -1.89 -2.17 -22.33
CA ALA A 84 -1.68 -0.77 -22.68
C ALA A 84 -0.20 -0.46 -23.00
N ASN A 85 0.73 -1.06 -22.29
CA ASN A 85 2.18 -0.91 -22.54
C ASN A 85 2.96 -2.08 -21.91
N PRO A 86 3.39 -3.08 -22.68
CA PRO A 86 4.10 -4.26 -22.18
C PRO A 86 5.47 -3.94 -21.59
N LEU A 87 6.11 -2.83 -21.98
CA LEU A 87 7.41 -2.42 -21.44
C LEU A 87 7.34 -2.03 -19.96
N ARG A 88 6.16 -1.73 -19.45
CA ARG A 88 5.96 -1.45 -18.01
C ARG A 88 6.37 -2.61 -17.11
N LEU A 89 6.33 -3.85 -17.61
CA LEU A 89 6.76 -5.04 -16.87
C LEU A 89 8.19 -4.90 -16.32
N PHE A 90 9.07 -4.21 -17.04
CA PHE A 90 10.49 -4.05 -16.68
C PHE A 90 10.75 -2.82 -15.80
N THR A 91 9.74 -2.03 -15.48
CA THR A 91 9.89 -0.84 -14.63
C THR A 91 9.87 -1.21 -13.15
N ALA A 92 10.71 -0.53 -12.35
CA ALA A 92 10.72 -0.69 -10.89
C ALA A 92 9.35 -0.42 -10.27
N GLY A 93 8.65 0.62 -10.74
CA GLY A 93 7.32 0.98 -10.25
C GLY A 93 6.28 -0.10 -10.46
N PHE A 94 6.33 -0.83 -11.57
CA PHE A 94 5.45 -1.97 -11.82
C PHE A 94 5.80 -3.14 -10.91
N GLN A 95 7.05 -3.63 -10.98
CA GLN A 95 7.48 -4.81 -10.25
C GLN A 95 7.32 -4.67 -8.73
N LEU A 96 7.77 -3.57 -8.13
CA LEU A 96 7.63 -3.34 -6.70
C LEU A 96 6.17 -3.17 -6.28
N SER A 97 5.36 -2.48 -7.10
CA SER A 97 3.96 -2.22 -6.78
C SER A 97 3.11 -3.50 -6.78
N PHE A 98 3.29 -4.35 -7.80
CA PHE A 98 2.57 -5.63 -7.89
C PHE A 98 3.12 -6.65 -6.89
N ALA A 99 4.44 -6.75 -6.74
CA ALA A 99 5.07 -7.62 -5.75
C ALA A 99 4.64 -7.26 -4.32
N ALA A 100 4.49 -5.97 -3.98
CA ALA A 100 4.03 -5.55 -2.66
C ALA A 100 2.63 -6.07 -2.35
N VAL A 101 1.67 -5.91 -3.27
CA VAL A 101 0.29 -6.39 -3.06
C VAL A 101 0.26 -7.92 -3.02
N LEU A 102 0.94 -8.59 -3.95
CA LEU A 102 1.07 -10.05 -3.94
C LEU A 102 1.69 -10.55 -2.62
N GLY A 103 2.75 -9.89 -2.14
CA GLY A 103 3.39 -10.19 -0.87
C GLY A 103 2.42 -10.06 0.31
N ILE A 104 1.61 -9.01 0.37
CA ILE A 104 0.57 -8.83 1.40
C ILE A 104 -0.42 -10.00 1.38
N TYR A 105 -0.89 -10.41 0.20
CA TYR A 105 -1.80 -11.55 0.07
C TYR A 105 -1.14 -12.89 0.44
N LEU A 106 0.08 -13.13 0.00
CA LEU A 106 0.81 -14.38 0.28
C LEU A 106 1.19 -14.52 1.75
N ILE A 107 1.61 -13.41 2.39
CA ILE A 107 2.16 -13.39 3.75
C ILE A 107 1.06 -13.10 4.78
N GLY A 108 0.09 -12.24 4.42
CA GLY A 108 -0.93 -11.70 5.34
C GLY A 108 -2.09 -12.64 5.68
N LEU A 109 -2.28 -13.73 4.93
CA LEU A 109 -3.41 -14.67 5.12
C LEU A 109 -3.41 -15.41 6.47
N GLY A 110 -2.48 -15.11 7.37
CA GLY A 110 -2.29 -15.84 8.62
C GLY A 110 -2.62 -15.13 9.93
N ASN A 111 -2.82 -13.81 9.99
CA ASN A 111 -2.88 -13.12 11.29
C ASN A 111 -3.93 -12.01 11.33
N LYS A 112 -5.09 -12.32 11.94
CA LYS A 112 -6.18 -11.35 12.19
C LYS A 112 -6.16 -10.71 13.60
N LYS A 113 -5.09 -10.85 14.38
CA LYS A 113 -5.12 -10.46 15.82
C LYS A 113 -4.70 -9.03 16.14
N GLY A 114 -4.48 -8.15 15.16
CA GLY A 114 -4.31 -6.69 15.40
C GLY A 114 -3.23 -6.26 16.43
N ARG A 115 -2.35 -7.17 16.85
CA ARG A 115 -1.29 -6.85 17.81
C ARG A 115 -0.16 -6.10 17.11
N PHE A 116 0.45 -5.13 17.78
CA PHE A 116 1.63 -4.40 17.30
C PHE A 116 2.73 -5.34 16.77
N SER A 117 2.97 -6.46 17.47
CA SER A 117 3.92 -7.50 17.04
C SER A 117 3.58 -8.10 15.66
N ASP A 118 2.31 -8.14 15.28
CA ASP A 118 1.88 -8.68 13.99
C ASP A 118 2.17 -7.67 12.86
N SER A 119 2.04 -6.38 13.14
CA SER A 119 2.40 -5.29 12.22
C SER A 119 3.92 -5.27 11.97
N VAL A 120 4.73 -5.39 13.02
CA VAL A 120 6.20 -5.50 12.90
C VAL A 120 6.59 -6.71 12.04
N ARG A 121 6.05 -7.88 12.36
CA ARG A 121 6.31 -9.11 11.60
C ARG A 121 5.90 -9.00 10.14
N MET A 122 4.76 -8.34 9.88
CA MET A 122 4.28 -8.11 8.51
C MET A 122 5.22 -7.18 7.75
N SER A 123 5.66 -6.07 8.37
CA SER A 123 6.60 -5.12 7.77
C SER A 123 7.93 -5.81 7.40
N VAL A 124 8.52 -6.58 8.33
CA VAL A 124 9.77 -7.31 8.08
C VAL A 124 9.60 -8.35 6.98
N ARG A 125 8.52 -9.13 7.00
CA ARG A 125 8.27 -10.15 5.97
C ARG A 125 8.03 -9.54 4.60
N LEU A 126 7.31 -8.43 4.54
CA LEU A 126 7.08 -7.73 3.28
C LEU A 126 8.38 -7.14 2.73
N TRP A 127 9.21 -6.56 3.60
CA TRP A 127 10.54 -6.07 3.23
C TRP A 127 11.42 -7.20 2.69
N LEU A 128 11.47 -8.36 3.38
CA LEU A 128 12.17 -9.54 2.88
C LEU A 128 11.62 -10.01 1.53
N PHE A 129 10.30 -10.02 1.37
CA PHE A 129 9.69 -10.42 0.11
C PHE A 129 10.07 -9.51 -1.06
N LEU A 130 10.15 -8.20 -0.81
CA LEU A 130 10.49 -7.19 -1.82
C LEU A 130 12.01 -7.05 -2.04
N LEU A 131 12.83 -7.55 -1.12
CA LEU A 131 14.29 -7.36 -1.11
C LEU A 131 14.97 -7.68 -2.45
N PRO A 132 14.72 -8.84 -3.11
CA PRO A 132 15.38 -9.14 -4.39
C PRO A 132 15.01 -8.17 -5.50
N VAL A 133 13.75 -7.72 -5.55
CA VAL A 133 13.28 -6.75 -6.56
C VAL A 133 13.86 -5.38 -6.29
N THR A 134 13.95 -4.97 -5.01
CA THR A 134 14.57 -3.71 -4.61
C THR A 134 16.05 -3.68 -5.01
N LEU A 135 16.80 -4.74 -4.69
CA LEU A 135 18.22 -4.84 -5.05
C LEU A 135 18.45 -4.93 -6.56
N TRP A 136 17.53 -5.53 -7.31
CA TRP A 136 17.60 -5.58 -8.78
C TRP A 136 17.55 -4.20 -9.42
N HIS A 137 16.75 -3.28 -8.87
CA HIS A 137 16.53 -1.95 -9.43
C HIS A 137 17.42 -0.85 -8.81
N TYR A 138 17.64 -0.93 -7.50
CA TYR A 138 18.29 0.15 -6.75
C TYR A 138 19.68 -0.20 -6.24
N TYR A 139 20.11 -1.47 -6.30
CA TYR A 139 21.41 -1.97 -5.85
C TYR A 139 21.69 -1.86 -4.36
N GLU A 140 20.84 -1.14 -3.64
CA GLU A 140 20.94 -0.88 -2.20
C GLU A 140 19.59 -1.02 -1.50
N THR A 141 19.63 -1.21 -0.19
CA THR A 141 18.44 -1.19 0.67
C THR A 141 18.80 -0.69 2.07
N CYS A 142 17.80 -0.16 2.78
CA CYS A 142 17.95 0.24 4.17
C CYS A 142 17.51 -0.91 5.09
N LEU A 143 18.40 -1.34 6.01
CA LEU A 143 18.09 -2.40 6.98
C LEU A 143 17.05 -1.95 8.02
N TYR A 144 16.96 -0.65 8.29
CA TYR A 144 16.01 -0.07 9.24
C TYR A 144 14.64 0.26 8.60
N ALA A 145 14.51 0.10 7.27
CA ALA A 145 13.27 0.40 6.54
C ALA A 145 12.02 -0.30 7.13
N PRO A 146 12.05 -1.56 7.57
CA PRO A 146 10.88 -2.20 8.16
C PRO A 146 10.38 -1.51 9.44
N ALA A 147 11.29 -1.06 10.29
CA ALA A 147 10.94 -0.35 11.52
C ALA A 147 10.45 1.07 11.21
N TRP A 148 11.12 1.76 10.29
CA TRP A 148 10.76 3.11 9.87
C TRP A 148 9.39 3.15 9.18
N ASN A 149 9.11 2.21 8.29
CA ASN A 149 7.82 2.12 7.61
C ASN A 149 6.63 1.90 8.57
N LEU A 150 6.86 1.29 9.72
CA LEU A 150 5.83 1.11 10.74
C LEU A 150 5.34 2.44 11.32
N LEU A 151 6.22 3.45 11.39
CA LEU A 151 5.89 4.80 11.84
C LEU A 151 5.41 5.68 10.67
N VAL A 152 6.11 5.64 9.56
CA VAL A 152 5.85 6.49 8.39
C VAL A 152 4.49 6.17 7.75
N ILE A 153 4.11 4.90 7.61
CA ILE A 153 2.87 4.53 6.93
C ILE A 153 1.61 5.08 7.62
N PRO A 154 1.39 4.93 8.94
CA PRO A 154 0.23 5.52 9.60
C PRO A 154 0.29 7.06 9.61
N MET A 155 1.47 7.66 9.79
CA MET A 155 1.62 9.12 9.75
C MET A 155 1.35 9.69 8.35
N ALA A 156 1.71 8.98 7.29
CA ALA A 156 1.37 9.37 5.93
C ALA A 156 -0.15 9.47 5.71
N SER A 157 -0.93 8.60 6.33
CA SER A 157 -2.40 8.67 6.26
C SER A 157 -2.94 9.93 6.95
N VAL A 158 -2.37 10.31 8.09
CA VAL A 158 -2.73 11.55 8.81
C VAL A 158 -2.32 12.78 7.99
N LEU A 159 -1.10 12.78 7.45
CA LEU A 159 -0.57 13.86 6.60
C LEU A 159 -1.49 14.11 5.39
N LEU A 160 -1.90 13.05 4.71
CA LEU A 160 -2.80 13.15 3.56
C LEU A 160 -4.18 13.67 3.97
N PHE A 161 -4.72 13.19 5.10
CA PHE A 161 -5.99 13.68 5.60
C PHE A 161 -5.93 15.15 5.97
N CYS A 162 -4.95 15.57 6.76
CA CYS A 162 -4.78 16.96 7.18
C CYS A 162 -4.52 17.88 5.99
N GLY A 163 -3.65 17.46 5.04
CA GLY A 163 -3.37 18.23 3.84
C GLY A 163 -4.59 18.43 2.95
N SER A 164 -5.35 17.34 2.68
CA SER A 164 -6.57 17.43 1.87
C SER A 164 -7.70 18.20 2.57
N ALA A 165 -7.87 18.01 3.88
CA ALA A 165 -8.84 18.76 4.68
C ALA A 165 -8.49 20.27 4.73
N GLY A 166 -7.20 20.60 4.90
CA GLY A 166 -6.72 21.98 4.87
C GLY A 166 -7.01 22.67 3.54
N MET A 167 -6.79 21.98 2.42
CA MET A 167 -7.15 22.48 1.09
C MET A 167 -8.68 22.65 0.92
N ALA A 168 -9.48 21.72 1.43
CA ALA A 168 -10.94 21.81 1.34
C ALA A 168 -11.49 22.99 2.19
N VAL A 169 -10.94 23.22 3.37
CA VAL A 169 -11.31 24.35 4.24
C VAL A 169 -11.00 25.70 3.59
N MET A 170 -9.90 25.79 2.82
CA MET A 170 -9.51 26.99 2.08
C MET A 170 -10.59 27.42 1.05
N LEU A 171 -11.40 26.50 0.55
CA LEU A 171 -12.48 26.78 -0.39
C LEU A 171 -13.74 27.38 0.29
N ILE A 172 -13.79 27.37 1.62
CA ILE A 172 -14.94 27.90 2.39
C ILE A 172 -14.59 29.33 2.85
N PRO A 173 -15.23 30.36 2.33
CA PRO A 173 -14.97 31.74 2.72
C PRO A 173 -15.61 32.03 4.11
N CYS A 174 -14.92 31.68 5.18
CA CYS A 174 -15.40 31.89 6.55
C CYS A 174 -14.20 32.10 7.49
N GLY A 175 -14.19 33.18 8.24
CA GLY A 175 -13.08 33.53 9.15
C GLY A 175 -12.75 32.48 10.23
N ALA A 176 -13.70 31.59 10.58
CA ALA A 176 -13.42 30.41 11.42
C ALA A 176 -12.57 29.33 10.69
N GLY A 177 -12.56 29.36 9.35
CA GLY A 177 -11.76 28.47 8.52
C GLY A 177 -10.25 28.68 8.70
N ASP A 178 -9.82 29.93 8.93
CA ASP A 178 -8.39 30.28 9.02
C ASP A 178 -7.69 29.60 10.21
N ILE A 179 -8.36 29.52 11.37
CA ILE A 179 -7.82 28.87 12.57
C ILE A 179 -7.70 27.35 12.33
N MET A 180 -8.77 26.74 11.79
CA MET A 180 -8.79 25.30 11.50
C MET A 180 -7.78 24.94 10.42
N GLN A 181 -7.68 25.74 9.37
CA GLN A 181 -6.69 25.58 8.32
C GLN A 181 -5.26 25.67 8.87
N SER A 182 -4.96 26.69 9.67
CA SER A 182 -3.63 26.87 10.26
C SER A 182 -3.25 25.70 11.18
N ALA A 183 -4.19 25.15 11.95
CA ALA A 183 -3.96 23.99 12.78
C ALA A 183 -3.65 22.73 11.93
N LEU A 184 -4.40 22.48 10.85
CA LEU A 184 -4.17 21.35 9.94
C LEU A 184 -2.80 21.47 9.24
N TRP A 185 -2.42 22.68 8.81
CA TRP A 185 -1.10 22.93 8.20
C TRP A 185 0.04 22.72 9.20
N LYS A 186 -0.10 23.16 10.43
CA LYS A 186 0.90 22.90 11.49
C LYS A 186 1.10 21.39 11.73
N ILE A 187 0.02 20.62 11.79
CA ILE A 187 0.13 19.14 11.93
C ILE A 187 0.90 18.54 10.73
N THR A 188 0.59 18.99 9.53
CA THR A 188 1.27 18.56 8.30
C THR A 188 2.76 18.90 8.35
N GLU A 189 3.11 20.12 8.74
CA GLU A 189 4.49 20.58 8.91
C GLU A 189 5.26 19.76 9.95
N TRP A 190 4.67 19.50 11.11
CA TRP A 190 5.27 18.65 12.14
C TRP A 190 5.56 17.23 11.64
N ILE A 191 4.65 16.63 10.88
CA ILE A 191 4.86 15.30 10.31
C ILE A 191 5.99 15.33 9.28
N LEU A 192 6.05 16.36 8.43
CA LEU A 192 7.13 16.49 7.44
C LEU A 192 8.49 16.70 8.09
N LEU A 193 8.57 17.57 9.13
CA LEU A 193 9.78 17.77 9.92
C LEU A 193 10.23 16.49 10.62
N PHE A 194 9.28 15.70 11.13
CA PHE A 194 9.57 14.39 11.70
C PHE A 194 10.16 13.44 10.65
N TYR A 195 9.63 13.43 9.42
CA TYR A 195 10.17 12.59 8.35
C TYR A 195 11.58 13.03 7.95
N GLU A 196 11.81 14.33 7.79
CA GLU A 196 13.10 14.88 7.42
C GLU A 196 14.18 14.56 8.46
N LYS A 197 13.94 14.93 9.71
CA LYS A 197 14.88 14.67 10.82
C LYS A 197 15.06 13.19 11.09
N GLY A 198 13.99 12.41 11.11
CA GLY A 198 14.04 10.98 11.35
C GLY A 198 14.76 10.21 10.25
N SER A 199 14.56 10.57 8.98
CA SER A 199 15.29 9.95 7.86
C SER A 199 16.76 10.34 7.88
N GLY A 200 17.09 11.60 8.25
CA GLY A 200 18.47 12.06 8.43
C GLY A 200 19.20 11.25 9.51
N LEU A 201 18.61 11.13 10.69
CA LEU A 201 19.16 10.33 11.80
C LEU A 201 19.35 8.86 11.41
N LEU A 202 18.39 8.28 10.68
CA LEU A 202 18.52 6.90 10.22
C LEU A 202 19.68 6.69 9.24
N LEU A 203 19.99 7.69 8.41
CA LEU A 203 21.09 7.61 7.45
C LEU A 203 22.47 7.66 8.13
N GLU A 204 22.56 8.24 9.33
CA GLU A 204 23.79 8.29 10.13
C GLU A 204 24.06 6.97 10.89
N LEU A 205 23.05 6.08 11.03
CA LEU A 205 23.23 4.82 11.72
C LEU A 205 24.12 3.86 10.93
N PRO A 206 25.00 3.09 11.63
CA PRO A 206 25.82 2.08 10.97
C PRO A 206 24.95 1.02 10.31
N GLY A 207 25.21 0.69 9.04
CA GLY A 207 24.42 -0.26 8.26
C GLY A 207 23.09 0.29 7.70
N ALA A 208 22.86 1.61 7.80
CA ALA A 208 21.68 2.25 7.20
C ALA A 208 21.60 2.01 5.70
N ARG A 209 22.74 2.05 5.02
CA ARG A 209 22.88 1.70 3.61
C ARG A 209 23.60 0.37 3.48
N TRP A 210 22.84 -0.65 3.09
CA TRP A 210 23.42 -1.93 2.73
C TRP A 210 23.42 -2.05 1.20
N ILE A 211 24.64 -2.11 0.61
CA ILE A 211 24.88 -2.07 -0.84
C ILE A 211 25.47 -3.41 -1.30
N PRO A 212 24.67 -4.50 -1.34
CA PRO A 212 25.17 -5.79 -1.83
C PRO A 212 25.32 -5.83 -3.35
N GLY A 213 24.84 -4.80 -4.06
CA GLY A 213 24.83 -4.76 -5.50
C GLY A 213 23.67 -5.52 -6.14
N ARG A 214 23.75 -5.70 -7.46
CA ARG A 214 22.69 -6.37 -8.25
C ARG A 214 22.77 -7.88 -8.10
N PRO A 215 21.71 -8.55 -7.61
CA PRO A 215 21.71 -10.00 -7.52
C PRO A 215 21.64 -10.63 -8.92
N ARG A 216 22.26 -11.78 -9.11
CA ARG A 216 22.13 -12.56 -10.34
C ARG A 216 20.76 -13.25 -10.38
N LEU A 217 20.21 -13.49 -11.59
CA LEU A 217 18.88 -14.09 -11.74
C LEU A 217 18.72 -15.43 -11.00
N TRP A 218 19.75 -16.28 -10.98
CA TRP A 218 19.72 -17.55 -10.25
C TRP A 218 19.62 -17.34 -8.73
N GLN A 219 20.24 -16.28 -8.18
CA GLN A 219 20.16 -15.94 -6.76
C GLN A 219 18.72 -15.51 -6.40
N ILE A 220 18.06 -14.72 -7.25
CA ILE A 220 16.66 -14.34 -7.09
C ILE A 220 15.76 -15.57 -7.13
N ALA A 221 15.98 -16.48 -8.09
CA ALA A 221 15.21 -17.70 -8.22
C ALA A 221 15.37 -18.61 -6.99
N CYS A 222 16.60 -18.83 -6.52
CA CYS A 222 16.87 -19.59 -5.30
C CYS A 222 16.22 -18.94 -4.07
N TYR A 223 16.34 -17.62 -3.92
CA TYR A 223 15.76 -16.88 -2.80
C TYR A 223 14.25 -17.05 -2.73
N TYR A 224 13.55 -16.81 -3.85
CA TYR A 224 12.09 -17.00 -3.88
C TYR A 224 11.69 -18.47 -3.75
N GLY A 225 12.48 -19.41 -4.27
CA GLY A 225 12.26 -20.85 -4.08
C GLY A 225 12.26 -21.22 -2.59
N VAL A 226 13.28 -20.80 -1.85
CA VAL A 226 13.39 -21.02 -0.40
C VAL A 226 12.26 -20.31 0.36
N LEU A 227 11.96 -19.05 0.01
CA LEU A 227 10.92 -18.28 0.65
C LEU A 227 9.52 -18.91 0.45
N LEU A 228 9.19 -19.31 -0.77
CA LEU A 228 7.92 -19.96 -1.09
C LEU A 228 7.80 -21.33 -0.44
N PHE A 229 8.87 -22.12 -0.41
CA PHE A 229 8.91 -23.39 0.32
C PHE A 229 8.67 -23.21 1.82
N TYR A 230 9.31 -22.21 2.44
CA TYR A 230 9.09 -21.87 3.85
C TYR A 230 7.62 -21.45 4.13
N LEU A 231 7.06 -20.60 3.29
CA LEU A 231 5.68 -20.16 3.40
C LEU A 231 4.68 -21.31 3.21
N TRP A 232 4.95 -22.20 2.25
CA TRP A 232 4.13 -23.38 1.99
C TRP A 232 4.14 -24.34 3.20
N ARG A 233 5.33 -24.65 3.72
CA ARG A 233 5.49 -25.51 4.92
C ARG A 233 4.70 -24.95 6.10
N LYS A 234 4.83 -23.67 6.36
CA LYS A 234 4.13 -22.99 7.45
C LYS A 234 2.60 -22.99 7.30
N ARG A 235 2.11 -22.85 6.06
CA ARG A 235 0.67 -22.98 5.77
C ARG A 235 0.18 -24.40 6.03
N LYS A 236 0.95 -25.41 5.64
CA LYS A 236 0.61 -26.82 5.87
C LYS A 236 0.53 -27.13 7.37
N GLU A 237 1.50 -26.68 8.15
CA GLU A 237 1.49 -26.84 9.62
C GLU A 237 0.26 -26.18 10.27
N LYS A 238 -0.13 -24.99 9.80
CA LYS A 238 -1.32 -24.32 10.33
C LYS A 238 -2.61 -25.05 10.01
N LYS A 239 -2.79 -25.51 8.77
CA LYS A 239 -3.94 -26.31 8.36
C LYS A 239 -4.05 -27.62 9.14
N LEU A 240 -2.94 -28.29 9.41
CA LEU A 240 -2.91 -29.50 10.24
C LEU A 240 -3.37 -29.19 11.67
N LYS A 241 -2.87 -28.11 12.28
CA LYS A 241 -3.31 -27.71 13.64
C LYS A 241 -4.79 -27.35 13.71
N GLU A 242 -5.31 -26.65 12.71
CA GLU A 242 -6.74 -26.32 12.64
C GLU A 242 -7.59 -27.60 12.50
N LYS A 243 -7.14 -28.57 11.69
CA LYS A 243 -7.81 -29.86 11.55
C LYS A 243 -7.85 -30.67 12.85
N TYR A 244 -6.70 -30.75 13.55
CA TYR A 244 -6.64 -31.44 14.87
C TYR A 244 -7.54 -30.81 15.91
N ILE A 245 -7.65 -29.46 15.94
CA ILE A 245 -8.54 -28.77 16.89
C ILE A 245 -10.02 -29.05 16.57
N THR A 246 -10.38 -29.14 15.28
CA THR A 246 -11.76 -29.44 14.85
C THR A 246 -12.14 -30.90 15.08
N GLU A 247 -11.18 -31.82 15.11
CA GLU A 247 -11.41 -33.24 15.39
C GLU A 247 -11.50 -33.57 16.91
N ILE A 248 -11.07 -32.64 17.79
CA ILE A 248 -11.08 -32.81 19.24
C ILE A 248 -12.30 -32.10 19.89
N LEU A 249 -12.93 -31.15 19.19
CA LEU A 249 -14.17 -30.47 19.59
C LEU A 249 -15.41 -31.15 19.01
#